data_fd5ba277798df5992c585a76f0a5bcd6
#
_entry.id   fd5ba277798df5992c585a76f0a5bcd6
#
_cell.length_a   1.000
_cell.length_b   1.000
_cell.length_c   1.000
_cell.angle_alpha   90.00
_cell.angle_beta   90.00
_cell.angle_gamma   90.00
#
_symmetry.space_group_name_H-M   'P 1'
#
loop_
_entity.id
_entity.type
_entity.pdbx_description
1 polymer ?
#
loop_
_entity_poly.entity_id
_entity_poly.type
_entity_poly.pdbx_seq_one_letter_code
_entity_poly.pdbx_strand_id
1 'polypeptide(L)'
;SNHKFNEKKNIVKIINYLKAGKIISLISDAGTPSISDPGTILVNECVEKNIKIFSIPGPSAVVSAVSISGFSEKFFFYGFFPEKKQILRNELKKLSDLNSSLVFFISPRKINKIIPELKKNFSGRKIVFCKEISKIYEEYIRKNIDNLEPFVNEPKGEFTIIISEKITKKNTSQQLDESDKDIIKMLINKISLKEITNIISK
;
A
#
# COMPACT_ATOMS: atom_id res chain seq x y z
N SER A 1 -23.94 3.86 -18.56
CA SER A 1 -22.70 3.93 -17.78
C SER A 1 -23.01 3.76 -16.29
N ASN A 2 -22.16 3.05 -15.59
CA ASN A 2 -22.29 2.80 -14.15
C ASN A 2 -21.33 3.75 -13.43
N HIS A 3 -21.82 4.93 -13.01
CA HIS A 3 -21.05 5.89 -12.25
C HIS A 3 -21.49 5.87 -10.78
N LYS A 4 -20.61 6.26 -9.87
CA LYS A 4 -20.83 6.29 -8.42
C LYS A 4 -22.21 6.90 -8.01
N PHE A 5 -22.72 7.85 -8.78
CA PHE A 5 -24.03 8.49 -8.54
C PHE A 5 -25.22 7.73 -9.14
N ASN A 6 -25.00 6.83 -10.11
CA ASN A 6 -26.07 6.10 -10.81
C ASN A 6 -26.09 4.61 -10.45
N GLU A 7 -25.10 4.12 -9.75
CA GLU A 7 -24.95 2.68 -9.45
C GLU A 7 -26.22 2.11 -8.84
N LYS A 8 -26.75 2.73 -7.79
CA LYS A 8 -27.99 2.29 -7.12
C LYS A 8 -29.22 2.25 -8.05
N LYS A 9 -29.35 3.19 -8.98
CA LYS A 9 -30.50 3.24 -9.91
C LYS A 9 -30.44 2.13 -10.95
N ASN A 10 -29.24 1.74 -11.37
CA ASN A 10 -29.04 0.74 -12.41
C ASN A 10 -29.10 -0.70 -11.89
N ILE A 11 -28.87 -0.91 -10.61
CA ILE A 11 -28.77 -2.24 -10.01
C ILE A 11 -29.99 -3.11 -10.30
N VAL A 12 -31.20 -2.61 -10.07
CA VAL A 12 -32.43 -3.37 -10.28
C VAL A 12 -32.54 -3.88 -11.72
N LYS A 13 -32.20 -3.01 -12.67
CA LYS A 13 -32.22 -3.37 -14.10
C LYS A 13 -31.15 -4.41 -14.44
N ILE A 14 -29.94 -4.24 -13.91
CA ILE A 14 -28.82 -5.17 -14.11
C ILE A 14 -29.17 -6.55 -13.52
N ILE A 15 -29.66 -6.60 -12.29
CA ILE A 15 -30.06 -7.84 -11.63
C ILE A 15 -31.17 -8.56 -12.40
N ASN A 16 -32.14 -7.84 -12.94
CA ASN A 16 -33.20 -8.43 -13.76
C ASN A 16 -32.64 -9.07 -15.05
N TYR A 17 -31.68 -8.42 -15.69
CA TYR A 17 -31.00 -9.03 -16.85
C TYR A 17 -30.22 -10.30 -16.47
N LEU A 18 -29.50 -10.28 -15.37
CA LEU A 18 -28.75 -11.44 -14.89
C LEU A 18 -29.68 -12.61 -14.53
N LYS A 19 -30.81 -12.33 -13.86
CA LYS A 19 -31.84 -13.34 -13.56
C LYS A 19 -32.51 -13.91 -14.83
N ALA A 20 -32.59 -13.13 -15.89
CA ALA A 20 -33.05 -13.55 -17.20
C ALA A 20 -31.98 -14.32 -18.03
N GLY A 21 -30.88 -14.72 -17.40
CA GLY A 21 -29.81 -15.49 -18.05
C GLY A 21 -28.86 -14.68 -18.94
N LYS A 22 -28.90 -13.35 -18.86
CA LYS A 22 -27.95 -12.51 -19.61
C LYS A 22 -26.59 -12.48 -18.92
N ILE A 23 -25.54 -12.38 -19.72
CA ILE A 23 -24.15 -12.16 -19.25
C ILE A 23 -23.88 -10.66 -19.26
N ILE A 24 -23.32 -10.15 -18.17
CA ILE A 24 -22.94 -8.73 -18.04
C ILE A 24 -21.48 -8.64 -17.66
N SER A 25 -20.73 -7.79 -18.37
CA SER A 25 -19.35 -7.45 -18.03
C SER A 25 -19.30 -6.08 -17.37
N LEU A 26 -18.62 -6.00 -16.22
CA LEU A 26 -18.28 -4.74 -15.56
C LEU A 26 -16.84 -4.36 -15.97
N ILE A 27 -16.69 -3.17 -16.51
CA ILE A 27 -15.39 -2.62 -16.91
C ILE A 27 -15.17 -1.26 -16.24
N SER A 28 -13.92 -0.89 -16.00
CA SER A 28 -13.48 0.43 -15.54
C SER A 28 -12.67 1.13 -16.62
N ASP A 29 -12.51 2.43 -16.50
CA ASP A 29 -11.71 3.23 -17.45
C ASP A 29 -10.23 2.88 -17.38
N ALA A 30 -9.75 2.49 -16.18
CA ALA A 30 -8.38 2.02 -15.99
C ALA A 30 -8.31 1.04 -14.80
N GLY A 31 -7.46 0.02 -14.89
CA GLY A 31 -7.22 -0.93 -13.82
C GLY A 31 -8.38 -1.90 -13.56
N THR A 32 -8.54 -2.32 -12.32
CA THR A 32 -9.50 -3.33 -11.88
C THR A 32 -10.79 -2.68 -11.37
N PRO A 33 -11.97 -3.03 -11.90
CA PRO A 33 -13.25 -2.56 -11.37
C PRO A 33 -13.40 -2.80 -9.87
N SER A 34 -14.20 -1.98 -9.19
CA SER A 34 -14.47 -2.01 -7.75
C SER A 34 -13.29 -1.65 -6.84
N ILE A 35 -12.09 -1.47 -7.37
CA ILE A 35 -10.91 -1.03 -6.61
C ILE A 35 -10.74 0.48 -6.77
N SER A 36 -11.29 1.24 -5.84
CA SER A 36 -11.47 2.71 -5.91
C SER A 36 -12.38 3.19 -7.06
N ASP A 37 -13.08 2.26 -7.69
CA ASP A 37 -14.03 2.45 -8.78
C ASP A 37 -15.43 1.94 -8.43
N PRO A 38 -16.48 2.31 -9.17
CA PRO A 38 -17.81 1.73 -9.00
C PRO A 38 -17.83 0.22 -9.26
N GLY A 39 -18.72 -0.49 -8.56
CA GLY A 39 -18.92 -1.93 -8.77
C GLY A 39 -19.19 -2.71 -7.49
N THR A 40 -18.68 -2.26 -6.36
CA THR A 40 -18.81 -2.98 -5.08
C THR A 40 -20.27 -3.21 -4.71
N ILE A 41 -21.17 -2.26 -4.95
CA ILE A 41 -22.59 -2.40 -4.62
C ILE A 41 -23.24 -3.47 -5.53
N LEU A 42 -22.91 -3.46 -6.82
CA LEU A 42 -23.41 -4.47 -7.75
C LEU A 42 -22.89 -5.87 -7.39
N VAL A 43 -21.61 -5.99 -7.05
CA VAL A 43 -21.00 -7.26 -6.60
C VAL A 43 -21.73 -7.79 -5.36
N ASN A 44 -21.96 -6.95 -4.35
CA ASN A 44 -22.69 -7.34 -3.14
C ASN A 44 -24.10 -7.83 -3.45
N GLU A 45 -24.86 -7.10 -4.27
CA GLU A 45 -26.20 -7.50 -4.70
C GLU A 45 -26.22 -8.85 -5.45
N CYS A 46 -25.20 -9.11 -6.26
CA CYS A 46 -25.05 -10.39 -6.93
C CYS A 46 -24.78 -11.52 -5.92
N VAL A 47 -23.90 -11.29 -4.95
CA VAL A 47 -23.62 -12.27 -3.88
C VAL A 47 -24.86 -12.59 -3.07
N GLU A 48 -25.61 -11.57 -2.61
CA GLU A 48 -26.85 -11.75 -1.85
C GLU A 48 -27.93 -12.54 -2.61
N LYS A 49 -27.93 -12.45 -3.94
CA LYS A 49 -28.88 -13.12 -4.81
C LYS A 49 -28.37 -14.42 -5.43
N ASN A 50 -27.22 -14.93 -4.95
CA ASN A 50 -26.56 -16.15 -5.45
C ASN A 50 -26.31 -16.12 -6.98
N ILE A 51 -26.04 -14.95 -7.54
CA ILE A 51 -25.66 -14.78 -8.95
C ILE A 51 -24.16 -15.02 -9.07
N LYS A 52 -23.75 -15.89 -9.97
CA LYS A 52 -22.33 -16.20 -10.19
C LYS A 52 -21.56 -14.98 -10.69
N ILE A 53 -20.38 -14.76 -10.10
CA ILE A 53 -19.46 -13.69 -10.45
C ILE A 53 -18.11 -14.32 -10.79
N PHE A 54 -17.49 -13.84 -11.85
CA PHE A 54 -16.17 -14.26 -12.27
C PHE A 54 -15.26 -13.05 -12.34
N SER A 55 -14.10 -13.10 -11.68
CA SER A 55 -13.05 -12.10 -11.82
C SER A 55 -12.17 -12.47 -13.00
N ILE A 56 -11.90 -11.50 -13.86
CA ILE A 56 -10.93 -11.64 -14.94
C ILE A 56 -9.67 -10.93 -14.49
N PRO A 57 -8.54 -11.65 -14.26
CA PRO A 57 -7.28 -11.01 -13.88
C PRO A 57 -6.85 -9.98 -14.92
N GLY A 58 -6.36 -8.85 -14.43
CA GLY A 58 -5.98 -7.74 -15.28
C GLY A 58 -5.00 -6.79 -14.59
N PRO A 59 -4.68 -5.65 -15.22
CA PRO A 59 -3.75 -4.68 -14.70
C PRO A 59 -4.25 -4.06 -13.39
N SER A 60 -3.31 -3.79 -12.48
CA SER A 60 -3.58 -3.12 -11.21
C SER A 60 -2.42 -2.20 -10.85
N ALA A 61 -2.66 -0.90 -10.77
CA ALA A 61 -1.66 0.08 -10.37
C ALA A 61 -1.13 -0.20 -8.95
N VAL A 62 -1.97 -0.76 -8.07
CA VAL A 62 -1.57 -1.14 -6.70
C VAL A 62 -0.51 -2.23 -6.73
N VAL A 63 -0.79 -3.34 -7.41
CA VAL A 63 0.14 -4.48 -7.49
C VAL A 63 1.41 -4.09 -8.26
N SER A 64 1.27 -3.33 -9.36
CA SER A 64 2.40 -2.82 -10.12
C SER A 64 3.32 -1.94 -9.27
N ALA A 65 2.75 -1.02 -8.47
CA ALA A 65 3.53 -0.18 -7.57
C ALA A 65 4.29 -1.00 -6.51
N VAL A 66 3.64 -2.02 -5.93
CA VAL A 66 4.28 -2.91 -4.94
C VAL A 66 5.44 -3.67 -5.59
N SER A 67 5.22 -4.26 -6.77
CA SER A 67 6.21 -5.11 -7.45
C SER A 67 7.51 -4.38 -7.79
N ILE A 68 7.44 -3.07 -8.08
CA ILE A 68 8.62 -2.27 -8.47
C ILE A 68 9.20 -1.46 -7.30
N SER A 69 8.55 -1.46 -6.15
CA SER A 69 8.96 -0.62 -5.01
C SER A 69 10.27 -1.10 -4.37
N GLY A 70 10.50 -2.41 -4.34
CA GLY A 70 11.57 -3.05 -3.55
C GLY A 70 11.28 -3.04 -2.04
N PHE A 71 10.02 -2.83 -1.63
CA PHE A 71 9.56 -2.85 -0.25
C PHE A 71 8.92 -4.20 0.10
N SER A 72 8.40 -4.33 1.33
CA SER A 72 7.73 -5.55 1.77
C SER A 72 6.54 -5.91 0.87
N GLU A 73 6.42 -7.22 0.54
CA GLU A 73 5.25 -7.77 -0.14
C GLU A 73 3.97 -7.72 0.70
N LYS A 74 4.11 -7.60 2.03
CA LYS A 74 2.99 -7.35 2.93
C LYS A 74 2.61 -5.89 2.81
N PHE A 75 1.49 -5.60 2.18
CA PHE A 75 1.04 -4.22 1.98
C PHE A 75 -0.41 -4.02 2.38
N PHE A 76 -0.71 -2.78 2.73
CA PHE A 76 -2.06 -2.30 2.97
C PHE A 76 -2.41 -1.24 1.93
N PHE A 77 -3.45 -1.46 1.16
CA PHE A 77 -3.98 -0.48 0.21
C PHE A 77 -5.09 0.34 0.87
N TYR A 78 -4.88 1.62 1.00
CA TYR A 78 -5.83 2.54 1.62
C TYR A 78 -6.82 3.15 0.62
N GLY A 79 -6.44 3.29 -0.65
CA GLY A 79 -7.18 4.07 -1.64
C GLY A 79 -6.76 5.53 -1.66
N PHE A 80 -7.69 6.45 -1.88
CA PHE A 80 -7.41 7.89 -1.89
C PHE A 80 -7.34 8.49 -0.49
N PHE A 81 -6.44 9.44 -0.31
CA PHE A 81 -6.35 10.19 0.95
C PHE A 81 -7.64 10.96 1.25
N PRO A 82 -8.06 11.01 2.53
CA PRO A 82 -9.19 11.81 2.96
C PRO A 82 -9.00 13.29 2.63
N GLU A 83 -10.09 13.97 2.26
CA GLU A 83 -10.05 15.40 1.93
C GLU A 83 -9.99 16.29 3.18
N LYS A 84 -10.71 15.89 4.23
CA LYS A 84 -10.77 16.64 5.49
C LYS A 84 -9.46 16.44 6.26
N LYS A 85 -8.75 17.54 6.54
CA LYS A 85 -7.44 17.56 7.17
C LYS A 85 -7.39 16.79 8.51
N GLN A 86 -8.44 16.92 9.34
CA GLN A 86 -8.50 16.22 10.62
C GLN A 86 -8.61 14.70 10.44
N ILE A 87 -9.45 14.24 9.50
CA ILE A 87 -9.59 12.81 9.19
C ILE A 87 -8.26 12.28 8.65
N LEU A 88 -7.65 13.00 7.70
CA LEU A 88 -6.35 12.65 7.15
C LEU A 88 -5.29 12.43 8.24
N ARG A 89 -5.16 13.36 9.18
CA ARG A 89 -4.19 13.26 10.29
C ARG A 89 -4.43 12.04 11.17
N ASN A 90 -5.68 11.79 11.52
CA ASN A 90 -6.04 10.64 12.35
C ASN A 90 -5.75 9.32 11.63
N GLU A 91 -6.08 9.21 10.34
CA GLU A 91 -5.83 8.02 9.55
C GLU A 91 -4.32 7.80 9.34
N LEU A 92 -3.54 8.83 8.98
CA LEU A 92 -2.09 8.70 8.83
C LEU A 92 -1.41 8.26 10.13
N LYS A 93 -1.88 8.75 11.29
CA LYS A 93 -1.39 8.31 12.60
C LYS A 93 -1.64 6.82 12.81
N LYS A 94 -2.86 6.32 12.55
CA LYS A 94 -3.18 4.88 12.64
C LYS A 94 -2.34 4.04 11.68
N LEU A 95 -2.22 4.50 10.42
CA LEU A 95 -1.45 3.81 9.39
C LEU A 95 0.04 3.78 9.70
N SER A 96 0.56 4.79 10.40
CA SER A 96 1.96 4.82 10.81
C SER A 96 2.35 3.68 11.76
N ASP A 97 1.38 3.07 12.44
CA ASP A 97 1.60 1.94 13.34
C ASP A 97 1.67 0.59 12.62
N LEU A 98 1.22 0.52 11.38
CA LEU A 98 1.26 -0.71 10.59
C LEU A 98 2.69 -1.07 10.18
N ASN A 99 3.06 -2.31 10.43
CA ASN A 99 4.34 -2.88 9.97
C ASN A 99 4.15 -3.55 8.60
N SER A 100 3.77 -2.76 7.61
CA SER A 100 3.56 -3.17 6.23
C SER A 100 3.85 -2.02 5.28
N SER A 101 4.06 -2.31 4.02
CA SER A 101 4.05 -1.27 2.98
C SER A 101 2.66 -0.68 2.85
N LEU A 102 2.56 0.63 2.60
CA LEU A 102 1.29 1.34 2.50
C LEU A 102 1.15 1.91 1.09
N VAL A 103 0.05 1.59 0.43
CA VAL A 103 -0.22 2.04 -0.95
C VAL A 103 -1.42 2.98 -0.97
N PHE A 104 -1.27 4.10 -1.69
CA PHE A 104 -2.31 5.12 -1.82
C PHE A 104 -2.43 5.60 -3.27
N PHE A 105 -3.62 5.98 -3.66
CA PHE A 105 -3.83 6.82 -4.82
C PHE A 105 -3.85 8.30 -4.40
N ILE A 106 -3.26 9.16 -5.22
CA ILE A 106 -3.20 10.59 -4.91
C ILE A 106 -3.41 11.44 -6.16
N SER A 107 -4.26 12.46 -6.04
CA SER A 107 -4.36 13.49 -7.06
C SER A 107 -3.09 14.34 -7.08
N PRO A 108 -2.53 14.69 -8.26
CA PRO A 108 -1.34 15.51 -8.40
C PRO A 108 -1.37 16.79 -7.55
N ARG A 109 -2.50 17.50 -7.56
CA ARG A 109 -2.72 18.76 -6.81
C ARG A 109 -2.57 18.62 -5.29
N LYS A 110 -2.63 17.39 -4.76
CA LYS A 110 -2.55 17.11 -3.33
C LYS A 110 -1.14 16.67 -2.90
N ILE A 111 -0.24 16.33 -3.83
CA ILE A 111 1.07 15.76 -3.49
C ILE A 111 1.86 16.72 -2.61
N ASN A 112 2.07 17.96 -3.05
CA ASN A 112 2.84 18.94 -2.27
C ASN A 112 2.18 19.26 -0.91
N LYS A 113 0.85 19.23 -0.85
CA LYS A 113 0.09 19.53 0.37
C LYS A 113 0.21 18.44 1.44
N ILE A 114 0.47 17.18 1.03
CA ILE A 114 0.54 16.07 1.97
C ILE A 114 1.96 15.84 2.52
N ILE A 115 3.01 16.35 1.86
CA ILE A 115 4.41 16.15 2.25
C ILE A 115 4.65 16.42 3.75
N PRO A 116 4.18 17.53 4.34
CA PRO A 116 4.39 17.79 5.77
C PRO A 116 3.79 16.70 6.68
N GLU A 117 2.60 16.21 6.32
CA GLU A 117 1.94 15.15 7.09
C GLU A 117 2.63 13.79 6.89
N LEU A 118 3.19 13.52 5.70
CA LEU A 118 4.03 12.33 5.46
C LEU A 118 5.30 12.36 6.30
N LYS A 119 6.04 13.46 6.31
CA LYS A 119 7.25 13.61 7.14
C LYS A 119 6.93 13.41 8.62
N LYS A 120 5.83 13.98 9.10
CA LYS A 120 5.42 13.89 10.50
C LYS A 120 5.10 12.45 10.94
N ASN A 121 4.42 11.67 10.09
CA ASN A 121 3.88 10.36 10.49
C ASN A 121 4.76 9.18 10.05
N PHE A 122 5.60 9.35 9.03
CA PHE A 122 6.37 8.27 8.42
C PHE A 122 7.88 8.57 8.34
N SER A 123 8.39 9.39 9.26
CA SER A 123 9.84 9.64 9.38
C SER A 123 10.63 8.33 9.41
N GLY A 124 11.80 8.30 8.77
CA GLY A 124 12.65 7.13 8.64
C GLY A 124 12.20 6.09 7.60
N ARG A 125 11.03 6.25 6.98
CA ARG A 125 10.57 5.35 5.90
C ARG A 125 10.96 5.88 4.53
N LYS A 126 10.93 4.99 3.55
CA LYS A 126 11.12 5.31 2.13
C LYS A 126 9.77 5.45 1.43
N ILE A 127 9.74 6.17 0.32
CA ILE A 127 8.56 6.36 -0.52
C ILE A 127 8.94 6.23 -2.00
N VAL A 128 8.03 5.66 -2.78
CA VAL A 128 8.07 5.69 -4.24
C VAL A 128 6.82 6.37 -4.76
N PHE A 129 6.99 7.37 -5.61
CA PHE A 129 5.92 7.93 -6.41
C PHE A 129 5.94 7.22 -7.77
N CYS A 130 4.90 6.49 -8.06
CA CYS A 130 4.69 5.82 -9.34
C CYS A 130 3.73 6.69 -10.15
N LYS A 131 4.26 7.38 -11.16
CA LYS A 131 3.51 8.30 -12.01
C LYS A 131 3.17 7.60 -13.32
N GLU A 132 1.92 7.74 -13.77
CA GLU A 132 1.45 7.33 -15.07
C GLU A 132 1.83 5.87 -15.42
N ILE A 133 1.68 4.93 -14.48
CA ILE A 133 2.01 3.50 -14.66
C ILE A 133 1.39 2.98 -15.95
N SER A 134 2.17 2.29 -16.79
CA SER A 134 1.81 1.73 -18.10
C SER A 134 1.45 2.77 -19.18
N LYS A 135 1.76 4.05 -19.00
CA LYS A 135 1.52 5.12 -19.95
C LYS A 135 2.83 5.71 -20.49
N ILE A 136 2.74 6.58 -21.50
CA ILE A 136 3.91 7.19 -22.18
C ILE A 136 4.81 7.98 -21.20
N TYR A 137 4.24 8.61 -20.18
CA TYR A 137 4.97 9.41 -19.19
C TYR A 137 5.18 8.68 -17.89
N GLU A 138 5.36 7.36 -17.94
CA GLU A 138 5.66 6.54 -16.77
C GLU A 138 6.98 6.96 -16.13
N GLU A 139 6.95 7.16 -14.81
CA GLU A 139 8.11 7.59 -14.04
C GLU A 139 8.03 7.06 -12.60
N TYR A 140 9.18 6.65 -12.04
CA TYR A 140 9.29 6.15 -10.67
C TYR A 140 10.29 6.98 -9.86
N ILE A 141 9.78 7.78 -8.93
CA ILE A 141 10.59 8.69 -8.10
C ILE A 141 10.73 8.09 -6.71
N ARG A 142 11.96 7.70 -6.33
CA ARG A 142 12.30 7.10 -5.05
C ARG A 142 12.98 8.09 -4.13
N LYS A 143 12.49 8.24 -2.91
CA LYS A 143 13.01 9.20 -1.91
C LYS A 143 12.94 8.62 -0.49
N ASN A 144 13.75 9.17 0.41
CA ASN A 144 13.51 9.08 1.85
C ASN A 144 12.45 10.12 2.22
N ILE A 145 11.48 9.75 3.07
CA ILE A 145 10.38 10.66 3.43
C ILE A 145 10.91 11.92 4.12
N ASP A 146 11.94 11.79 4.94
CA ASP A 146 12.54 12.94 5.64
C ASP A 146 13.15 13.98 4.68
N ASN A 147 13.60 13.52 3.50
CA ASN A 147 14.22 14.35 2.46
C ASN A 147 13.22 14.76 1.35
N LEU A 148 11.91 14.59 1.58
CA LEU A 148 10.91 15.02 0.60
C LEU A 148 10.88 16.56 0.55
N GLU A 149 10.93 17.07 -0.66
CA GLU A 149 10.68 18.49 -0.96
C GLU A 149 9.47 18.62 -1.88
N PRO A 150 8.74 19.73 -1.84
CA PRO A 150 7.68 20.00 -2.79
C PRO A 150 8.21 19.94 -4.22
N PHE A 151 7.42 19.35 -5.12
CA PHE A 151 7.72 19.41 -6.54
C PHE A 151 7.68 20.87 -7.01
N VAL A 152 8.72 21.29 -7.72
CA VAL A 152 8.87 22.68 -8.22
C VAL A 152 7.70 23.06 -9.13
N ASN A 153 7.35 22.17 -10.05
CA ASN A 153 6.18 22.31 -10.91
C ASN A 153 5.04 21.45 -10.38
N GLU A 154 3.80 21.92 -10.56
CA GLU A 154 2.63 21.13 -10.19
C GLU A 154 2.67 19.80 -10.97
N PRO A 155 2.72 18.65 -10.28
CA PRO A 155 2.76 17.34 -10.95
C PRO A 155 1.49 17.14 -11.78
N LYS A 156 1.61 16.45 -12.90
CA LYS A 156 0.50 16.10 -13.79
C LYS A 156 0.39 14.58 -13.93
N GLY A 157 -0.81 14.11 -14.25
CA GLY A 157 -1.08 12.69 -14.46
C GLY A 157 -1.59 11.99 -13.21
N GLU A 158 -1.62 10.66 -13.23
CA GLU A 158 -2.06 9.81 -12.14
C GLU A 158 -0.87 9.34 -11.30
N PHE A 159 -1.06 9.32 -9.99
CA PHE A 159 -0.03 8.88 -9.06
C PHE A 159 -0.53 7.78 -8.13
N THR A 160 0.24 6.72 -8.07
CA THR A 160 0.19 5.74 -6.99
C THR A 160 1.44 5.95 -6.14
N ILE A 161 1.29 6.09 -4.84
CA ILE A 161 2.42 6.18 -3.94
C ILE A 161 2.50 4.95 -3.06
N ILE A 162 3.72 4.51 -2.79
CA ILE A 162 3.97 3.42 -1.86
C ILE A 162 5.01 3.86 -0.84
N ILE A 163 4.68 3.67 0.44
CA ILE A 163 5.53 3.95 1.59
C ILE A 163 6.03 2.62 2.13
N SER A 164 7.31 2.49 2.41
CA SER A 164 7.89 1.26 2.94
C SER A 164 7.30 0.91 4.32
N GLU A 165 7.42 -0.33 4.72
CA GLU A 165 7.22 -0.78 6.09
C GLU A 165 8.10 0.02 7.07
N LYS A 166 7.78 -0.05 8.37
CA LYS A 166 8.68 0.50 9.40
C LYS A 166 10.04 -0.16 9.26
N ILE A 167 11.08 0.65 9.16
CA ILE A 167 12.44 0.14 9.32
C ILE A 167 12.57 -0.20 10.79
N THR A 168 12.16 -1.42 11.17
CA THR A 168 12.72 -2.00 12.38
C THR A 168 14.22 -2.01 12.12
N LYS A 169 14.99 -1.21 12.87
CA LYS A 169 16.42 -1.47 12.96
C LYS A 169 16.50 -2.97 13.23
N LYS A 170 16.84 -3.78 12.22
CA LYS A 170 17.38 -5.10 12.50
C LYS A 170 18.41 -4.78 13.55
N ASN A 171 18.30 -5.38 14.73
CA ASN A 171 19.35 -5.29 15.71
C ASN A 171 20.60 -5.60 14.92
N THR A 172 21.26 -4.54 14.45
CA THR A 172 22.59 -4.63 13.88
C THR A 172 23.35 -5.20 15.04
N SER A 173 23.63 -6.50 14.93
CA SER A 173 24.46 -7.26 15.85
C SER A 173 24.44 -6.63 17.24
N GLN A 174 23.70 -7.21 18.19
CA GLN A 174 24.02 -6.91 19.58
C GLN A 174 25.55 -6.92 19.62
N GLN A 175 26.14 -5.72 19.70
CA GLN A 175 27.55 -5.64 19.95
C GLN A 175 27.70 -6.35 21.27
N LEU A 176 28.33 -7.51 21.21
CA LEU A 176 28.68 -8.29 22.39
C LEU A 176 29.28 -7.28 23.39
N ASP A 177 28.63 -7.12 24.52
CA ASP A 177 29.21 -6.29 25.57
C ASP A 177 30.48 -6.93 26.12
N GLU A 178 31.18 -6.24 26.99
CA GLU A 178 32.44 -6.80 27.54
C GLU A 178 32.19 -8.07 28.34
N SER A 179 31.06 -8.19 29.00
CA SER A 179 30.69 -9.38 29.76
C SER A 179 30.42 -10.59 28.84
N ASP A 180 29.77 -10.37 27.68
CA ASP A 180 29.57 -11.40 26.67
C ASP A 180 30.89 -11.88 26.06
N LYS A 181 31.84 -10.98 25.82
CA LYS A 181 33.17 -11.31 25.32
C LYS A 181 33.97 -12.15 26.33
N ASP A 182 33.83 -11.85 27.59
CA ASP A 182 34.52 -12.62 28.64
C ASP A 182 33.89 -14.00 28.82
N ILE A 183 32.58 -14.11 28.74
CA ILE A 183 31.88 -15.41 28.71
C ILE A 183 32.35 -16.26 27.50
N ILE A 184 32.45 -15.67 26.31
CA ILE A 184 32.93 -16.33 25.11
C ILE A 184 34.34 -16.84 25.33
N LYS A 185 35.26 -16.02 25.84
CA LYS A 185 36.65 -16.41 26.11
C LYS A 185 36.74 -17.60 27.11
N MET A 186 35.90 -17.62 28.14
CA MET A 186 35.86 -18.66 29.13
C MET A 186 35.32 -20.01 28.59
N LEU A 187 34.43 -19.96 27.61
CA LEU A 187 33.67 -21.11 27.15
C LEU A 187 34.14 -21.66 25.80
N ILE A 188 34.89 -20.91 24.98
CA ILE A 188 35.24 -21.25 23.59
C ILE A 188 35.99 -22.59 23.47
N ASN A 189 36.75 -22.98 24.49
CA ASN A 189 37.49 -24.24 24.52
C ASN A 189 36.80 -25.36 25.34
N LYS A 190 35.59 -25.11 25.89
CA LYS A 190 34.93 -26.04 26.81
C LYS A 190 33.62 -26.59 26.25
N ILE A 191 32.91 -25.82 25.43
CA ILE A 191 31.62 -26.19 24.86
C ILE A 191 31.50 -25.75 23.40
N SER A 192 30.52 -26.28 22.66
CA SER A 192 30.31 -25.98 21.25
C SER A 192 29.90 -24.53 21.01
N LEU A 193 30.23 -23.97 19.84
CA LEU A 193 29.82 -22.63 19.44
C LEU A 193 28.29 -22.44 19.51
N LYS A 194 27.52 -23.50 19.22
CA LYS A 194 26.05 -23.48 19.30
C LYS A 194 25.54 -23.29 20.73
N GLU A 195 26.19 -23.89 21.69
CA GLU A 195 25.86 -23.75 23.12
C GLU A 195 26.24 -22.36 23.62
N ILE A 196 27.40 -21.84 23.22
CA ILE A 196 27.83 -20.46 23.54
C ILE A 196 26.79 -19.44 23.01
N THR A 197 26.36 -19.59 21.74
CA THR A 197 25.36 -18.72 21.14
C THR A 197 24.03 -18.75 21.90
N ASN A 198 23.57 -19.91 22.35
CA ASN A 198 22.35 -20.05 23.14
C ASN A 198 22.44 -19.43 24.55
N ILE A 199 23.63 -19.33 25.14
CA ILE A 199 23.85 -18.70 26.44
C ILE A 199 23.80 -17.19 26.31
N ILE A 200 24.39 -16.62 25.26
CA ILE A 200 24.51 -15.17 25.06
C ILE A 200 23.23 -14.58 24.46
N SER A 201 22.39 -15.37 23.75
CA SER A 201 21.14 -14.92 23.16
C SER A 201 19.93 -14.86 24.11
N LYS A 202 20.10 -15.22 25.38
CA LYS A 202 19.11 -15.09 26.45
C LYS A 202 19.26 -13.76 27.18
#